data_493c67c7b2a857324991c8c76e5c49c7
#
_entry.id   493c67c7b2a857324991c8c76e5c49c7
#
_cell.length_a   1.000
_cell.length_b   1.000
_cell.length_c   1.000
_cell.angle_alpha   90.00
_cell.angle_beta   90.00
_cell.angle_gamma   90.00
#
_symmetry.space_group_name_H-M   'P 1'
#
loop_
_entity.id
_entity.type
_entity.pdbx_description
1 polymer ?
#
loop_
_entity_poly.entity_id
_entity_poly.type
_entity_poly.pdbx_seq_one_letter_code
_entity_poly.pdbx_strand_id
1 'polypeptide(L)'
;MREAVPWAGAAGFQARTQAGQLIGPFNPALLSPAISKAFFEFVLAEHQSTSLSKRDREVIILTVGTAWQAPYELYAHCAVGRHVGLSDDEVRTLAEGGLPQDLSDTVTVAHRVARALSLEHRLDDALYREAENCSAPRGSWTPLYLPVFITPCVPS
;
A
#
# COMPACT_ATOMS: atom_id res chain seq x y z
N MET A 1 3.17 15.56 15.72
CA MET A 1 4.04 14.72 14.86
C MET A 1 4.94 13.72 15.59
N ARG A 2 5.07 13.75 16.93
CA ARG A 2 5.82 12.71 17.67
C ARG A 2 5.17 11.32 17.61
N GLU A 3 3.90 11.23 17.26
CA GLU A 3 3.11 9.99 17.21
C GLU A 3 2.73 9.55 15.76
N ALA A 4 3.40 10.10 14.74
CA ALA A 4 2.98 9.91 13.35
C ALA A 4 3.05 8.44 12.85
N VAL A 5 3.73 7.55 13.59
CA VAL A 5 3.84 6.14 13.19
C VAL A 5 3.80 5.22 14.44
N PRO A 6 2.76 5.30 15.30
CA PRO A 6 2.70 4.48 16.51
C PRO A 6 2.62 2.97 16.24
N TRP A 7 2.13 2.60 15.05
CA TRP A 7 1.99 1.22 14.60
C TRP A 7 3.29 0.58 14.08
N ALA A 8 4.35 1.37 13.77
CA ALA A 8 5.62 0.84 13.29
C ALA A 8 6.26 -0.15 14.28
N GLY A 9 6.27 0.22 15.56
CA GLY A 9 6.81 -0.65 16.61
C GLY A 9 6.04 -1.96 16.76
N ALA A 10 4.70 -1.90 16.66
CA ALA A 10 3.84 -3.07 16.73
C ALA A 10 4.05 -4.01 15.52
N ALA A 11 4.30 -3.45 14.34
CA ALA A 11 4.57 -4.21 13.12
C ALA A 11 6.05 -4.66 13.01
N GLY A 12 6.94 -4.21 13.90
CA GLY A 12 8.32 -4.68 13.96
C GLY A 12 9.29 -3.99 13.00
N PHE A 13 8.95 -2.80 12.44
CA PHE A 13 9.88 -2.04 11.63
C PHE A 13 10.24 -0.69 12.30
N GLN A 14 11.38 -0.11 11.89
CA GLN A 14 11.88 1.14 12.45
C GLN A 14 11.44 2.34 11.60
N ALA A 15 10.65 3.24 12.18
CA ALA A 15 10.28 4.52 11.58
C ALA A 15 11.20 5.68 12.02
N ARG A 16 12.16 5.41 12.92
CA ARG A 16 13.11 6.40 13.45
C ARG A 16 14.51 5.80 13.62
N THR A 17 15.52 6.62 13.42
CA THR A 17 16.90 6.29 13.81
C THR A 17 17.04 6.32 15.34
N GLN A 18 18.18 5.81 15.85
CA GLN A 18 18.52 5.93 17.27
C GLN A 18 18.62 7.38 17.74
N ALA A 19 18.97 8.30 16.85
CA ALA A 19 19.00 9.75 17.14
C ALA A 19 17.62 10.42 17.07
N GLY A 20 16.54 9.65 16.84
CA GLY A 20 15.16 10.15 16.81
C GLY A 20 14.73 10.77 15.47
N GLN A 21 15.58 10.75 14.45
CA GLN A 21 15.24 11.22 13.10
C GLN A 21 14.23 10.29 12.43
N LEU A 22 13.27 10.83 11.69
CA LEU A 22 12.32 10.04 10.91
C LEU A 22 13.04 9.37 9.73
N ILE A 23 12.62 8.14 9.42
CA ILE A 23 13.12 7.35 8.30
C ILE A 23 12.03 7.33 7.21
N GLY A 24 12.44 7.22 5.94
CA GLY A 24 11.53 7.10 4.82
C GLY A 24 10.80 8.39 4.47
N PRO A 25 9.58 8.31 3.89
CA PRO A 25 8.86 9.44 3.32
C PRO A 25 8.42 10.49 4.37
N PHE A 26 8.46 10.15 5.65
CA PHE A 26 8.07 11.07 6.73
C PHE A 26 9.08 12.20 6.95
N ASN A 27 10.34 12.03 6.52
CA ASN A 27 11.37 13.04 6.69
C ASN A 27 11.14 14.26 5.76
N PRO A 28 10.95 14.09 4.44
CA PRO A 28 10.56 15.18 3.54
C PRO A 28 9.25 15.87 3.95
N ALA A 29 8.31 15.15 4.56
CA ALA A 29 7.05 15.71 5.03
C ALA A 29 7.24 16.87 6.04
N LEU A 30 8.37 16.94 6.72
CA LEU A 30 8.71 18.02 7.65
C LEU A 30 8.96 19.37 6.95
N LEU A 31 9.32 19.34 5.65
CA LEU A 31 9.64 20.54 4.88
C LEU A 31 8.39 21.35 4.47
N SER A 32 7.22 20.70 4.42
CA SER A 32 5.94 21.33 4.05
C SER A 32 4.81 20.89 5.00
N PRO A 33 4.77 21.40 6.24
CA PRO A 33 3.85 20.89 7.26
C PRO A 33 2.36 20.97 6.87
N ALA A 34 1.95 22.03 6.16
CA ALA A 34 0.56 22.22 5.75
C ALA A 34 0.13 21.18 4.70
N ILE A 35 0.98 20.95 3.67
CA ILE A 35 0.72 19.94 2.63
C ILE A 35 0.73 18.54 3.25
N SER A 36 1.72 18.25 4.11
CA SER A 36 1.83 16.96 4.78
C SER A 36 0.66 16.67 5.69
N LYS A 37 0.13 17.68 6.38
CA LYS A 37 -1.08 17.53 7.19
C LYS A 37 -2.26 17.08 6.33
N ALA A 38 -2.53 17.78 5.22
CA ALA A 38 -3.62 17.43 4.30
C ALA A 38 -3.44 16.02 3.70
N PHE A 39 -2.21 15.66 3.33
CA PHE A 39 -1.89 14.32 2.83
C PHE A 39 -2.17 13.23 3.87
N PHE A 40 -1.74 13.41 5.12
CA PHE A 40 -2.00 12.44 6.19
C PHE A 40 -3.48 12.36 6.57
N GLU A 41 -4.21 13.47 6.53
CA GLU A 41 -5.66 13.46 6.72
C GLU A 41 -6.37 12.66 5.62
N PHE A 42 -5.91 12.80 4.38
CA PHE A 42 -6.41 11.99 3.27
C PHE A 42 -6.10 10.50 3.48
N VAL A 43 -4.86 10.14 3.80
CA VAL A 43 -4.47 8.74 4.07
C VAL A 43 -5.29 8.16 5.23
N LEU A 44 -5.54 8.93 6.28
CA LEU A 44 -6.36 8.50 7.40
C LEU A 44 -7.82 8.27 6.98
N ALA A 45 -8.39 9.17 6.17
CA ALA A 45 -9.74 9.03 5.66
C ALA A 45 -9.88 7.79 4.76
N GLU A 46 -8.89 7.51 3.91
CA GLU A 46 -8.83 6.29 3.10
C GLU A 46 -8.82 5.04 3.99
N HIS A 47 -7.97 5.00 5.01
CA HIS A 47 -7.91 3.89 5.97
C HIS A 47 -9.23 3.63 6.71
N GLN A 48 -9.98 4.70 7.02
CA GLN A 48 -11.25 4.61 7.75
C GLN A 48 -12.43 4.24 6.85
N SER A 49 -12.34 4.55 5.55
CA SER A 49 -13.45 4.41 4.60
C SER A 49 -13.26 3.26 3.61
N THR A 50 -12.10 2.60 3.60
CA THR A 50 -11.84 1.47 2.71
C THR A 50 -12.69 0.26 3.08
N SER A 51 -13.16 -0.45 2.04
CA SER A 51 -13.80 -1.77 2.19
C SER A 51 -12.80 -2.92 2.26
N LEU A 52 -11.52 -2.66 2.01
CA LEU A 52 -10.46 -3.67 2.07
C LEU A 52 -10.11 -4.02 3.52
N SER A 53 -9.92 -5.30 3.78
CA SER A 53 -9.31 -5.72 5.04
C SER A 53 -7.87 -5.18 5.14
N LYS A 54 -7.32 -5.09 6.35
CA LYS A 54 -5.93 -4.66 6.54
C LYS A 54 -4.96 -5.57 5.78
N ARG A 55 -5.23 -6.88 5.77
CA ARG A 55 -4.43 -7.87 5.05
C ARG A 55 -4.49 -7.65 3.54
N ASP A 56 -5.67 -7.49 2.98
CA ASP A 56 -5.87 -7.31 1.54
C ASP A 56 -5.25 -6.00 1.04
N ARG A 57 -5.31 -4.97 1.87
CA ARG A 57 -4.67 -3.69 1.62
C ARG A 57 -3.14 -3.83 1.49
N GLU A 58 -2.50 -4.63 2.34
CA GLU A 58 -1.06 -4.89 2.26
C GLU A 58 -0.67 -5.66 0.99
N VAL A 59 -1.53 -6.53 0.46
CA VAL A 59 -1.29 -7.16 -0.85
C VAL A 59 -1.13 -6.10 -1.94
N ILE A 60 -2.01 -5.09 -1.96
CA ILE A 60 -1.96 -4.01 -2.96
C ILE A 60 -0.72 -3.13 -2.75
N ILE A 61 -0.44 -2.76 -1.51
CA ILE A 61 0.73 -1.92 -1.17
C ILE A 61 2.03 -2.60 -1.60
N LEU A 62 2.21 -3.88 -1.26
CA LEU A 62 3.39 -4.64 -1.66
C LEU A 62 3.48 -4.79 -3.18
N THR A 63 2.35 -5.00 -3.87
CA THR A 63 2.32 -5.04 -5.33
C THR A 63 2.84 -3.74 -5.95
N VAL A 64 2.38 -2.60 -5.48
CA VAL A 64 2.82 -1.28 -5.95
C VAL A 64 4.28 -1.03 -5.58
N GLY A 65 4.65 -1.29 -4.32
CA GLY A 65 6.00 -1.12 -3.83
C GLY A 65 7.03 -1.90 -4.63
N THR A 66 6.68 -3.14 -5.04
CA THR A 66 7.53 -3.98 -5.88
C THR A 66 7.58 -3.49 -7.31
N ALA A 67 6.46 -3.11 -7.90
CA ALA A 67 6.41 -2.58 -9.27
C ALA A 67 7.26 -1.30 -9.42
N TRP A 68 7.28 -0.45 -8.40
CA TRP A 68 8.09 0.78 -8.37
C TRP A 68 9.48 0.59 -7.77
N GLN A 69 9.86 -0.64 -7.38
CA GLN A 69 11.14 -0.94 -6.74
C GLN A 69 11.43 -0.01 -5.55
N ALA A 70 10.43 0.22 -4.70
CA ALA A 70 10.46 1.15 -3.58
C ALA A 70 11.02 0.50 -2.30
N PRO A 71 12.32 0.64 -1.97
CA PRO A 71 12.96 -0.16 -0.91
C PRO A 71 12.35 0.09 0.46
N TYR A 72 11.96 1.33 0.76
CA TYR A 72 11.37 1.66 2.05
C TYR A 72 9.95 1.09 2.20
N GLU A 73 9.14 1.16 1.15
CA GLU A 73 7.80 0.56 1.13
C GLU A 73 7.89 -0.95 1.36
N LEU A 74 8.79 -1.63 0.65
CA LEU A 74 8.99 -3.06 0.84
C LEU A 74 9.49 -3.37 2.26
N TYR A 75 10.45 -2.61 2.78
CA TYR A 75 10.96 -2.79 4.15
C TYR A 75 9.85 -2.67 5.19
N ALA A 76 9.05 -1.61 5.13
CA ALA A 76 7.99 -1.34 6.09
C ALA A 76 6.82 -2.31 5.92
N HIS A 77 6.32 -2.46 4.69
CA HIS A 77 5.09 -3.17 4.43
C HIS A 77 5.25 -4.70 4.39
N CYS A 78 6.44 -5.25 4.19
CA CYS A 78 6.70 -6.66 4.48
C CYS A 78 6.52 -6.98 5.97
N ALA A 79 6.91 -6.08 6.87
CA ALA A 79 6.69 -6.26 8.30
C ALA A 79 5.22 -6.07 8.68
N VAL A 80 4.58 -5.02 8.15
CA VAL A 80 3.15 -4.77 8.38
C VAL A 80 2.29 -5.92 7.83
N GLY A 81 2.58 -6.42 6.63
CA GLY A 81 1.86 -7.52 6.01
C GLY A 81 1.86 -8.77 6.89
N ARG A 82 3.02 -9.14 7.45
CA ARG A 82 3.10 -10.25 8.43
C ARG A 82 2.26 -9.96 9.68
N HIS A 83 2.35 -8.75 10.20
CA HIS A 83 1.60 -8.34 11.39
C HIS A 83 0.08 -8.42 11.20
N VAL A 84 -0.42 -8.18 9.98
CA VAL A 84 -1.85 -8.26 9.67
C VAL A 84 -2.29 -9.60 9.08
N GLY A 85 -1.40 -10.61 9.06
CA GLY A 85 -1.74 -12.00 8.77
C GLY A 85 -1.36 -12.50 7.38
N LEU A 86 -0.48 -11.83 6.65
CA LEU A 86 0.19 -12.44 5.50
C LEU A 86 1.24 -13.44 5.99
N SER A 87 1.29 -14.61 5.38
CA SER A 87 2.36 -15.58 5.62
C SER A 87 3.70 -15.10 5.05
N ASP A 88 4.80 -15.69 5.52
CA ASP A 88 6.14 -15.40 4.99
C ASP A 88 6.25 -15.69 3.49
N ASP A 89 5.56 -16.74 3.01
CA ASP A 89 5.53 -17.11 1.59
C ASP A 89 4.75 -16.11 0.75
N GLU A 90 3.62 -15.62 1.24
CA GLU A 90 2.85 -14.57 0.57
C GLU A 90 3.63 -13.27 0.48
N VAL A 91 4.24 -12.83 1.59
CA VAL A 91 5.08 -11.63 1.63
C VAL A 91 6.26 -11.75 0.66
N ARG A 92 6.95 -12.90 0.64
CA ARG A 92 8.05 -13.16 -0.29
C ARG A 92 7.58 -13.11 -1.72
N THR A 93 6.49 -13.81 -2.06
CA THR A 93 5.91 -13.84 -3.40
C THR A 93 5.56 -12.44 -3.90
N LEU A 94 4.90 -11.62 -3.07
CA LEU A 94 4.56 -10.24 -3.41
C LEU A 94 5.81 -9.36 -3.58
N ALA A 95 6.81 -9.50 -2.70
CA ALA A 95 8.07 -8.75 -2.80
C ALA A 95 8.91 -9.12 -4.03
N GLU A 96 8.73 -10.31 -4.57
CA GLU A 96 9.34 -10.79 -5.82
C GLU A 96 8.49 -10.45 -7.07
N GLY A 97 7.34 -9.80 -6.88
CA GLY A 97 6.43 -9.38 -7.96
C GLY A 97 5.49 -10.48 -8.45
N GLY A 98 5.37 -11.57 -7.69
CA GLY A 98 4.45 -12.67 -7.96
C GLY A 98 3.05 -12.45 -7.39
N LEU A 99 2.15 -13.38 -7.69
CA LEU A 99 0.79 -13.45 -7.15
C LEU A 99 0.68 -14.65 -6.20
N PRO A 100 0.37 -14.45 -4.91
CA PRO A 100 0.08 -15.54 -3.99
C PRO A 100 -1.14 -16.35 -4.43
N GLN A 101 -1.14 -17.67 -4.17
CA GLN A 101 -2.19 -18.57 -4.64
C GLN A 101 -3.47 -18.53 -3.81
N ASP A 102 -3.37 -18.23 -2.52
CA ASP A 102 -4.48 -18.32 -1.56
C ASP A 102 -5.21 -16.97 -1.33
N LEU A 103 -5.25 -16.11 -2.37
CA LEU A 103 -6.01 -14.87 -2.34
C LEU A 103 -7.45 -15.10 -2.80
N SER A 104 -8.40 -14.33 -2.24
CA SER A 104 -9.76 -14.29 -2.78
C SER A 104 -9.78 -13.71 -4.21
N ASP A 105 -10.82 -14.02 -4.98
CA ASP A 105 -10.99 -13.50 -6.33
C ASP A 105 -10.93 -11.96 -6.35
N THR A 106 -11.58 -11.30 -5.40
CA THR A 106 -11.58 -9.85 -5.26
C THR A 106 -10.17 -9.28 -5.06
N VAL A 107 -9.37 -9.90 -4.19
CA VAL A 107 -7.99 -9.46 -3.92
C VAL A 107 -7.06 -9.77 -5.10
N THR A 108 -7.27 -10.90 -5.76
CA THR A 108 -6.56 -11.27 -7.00
C THR A 108 -6.78 -10.23 -8.10
N VAL A 109 -8.03 -9.82 -8.30
CA VAL A 109 -8.37 -8.76 -9.28
C VAL A 109 -7.74 -7.43 -8.85
N ALA A 110 -7.83 -7.07 -7.58
CA ALA A 110 -7.21 -5.84 -7.06
C ALA A 110 -5.68 -5.82 -7.25
N HIS A 111 -5.00 -6.93 -7.02
CA HIS A 111 -3.56 -7.11 -7.31
C HIS A 111 -3.26 -6.88 -8.79
N ARG A 112 -4.03 -7.51 -9.71
CA ARG A 112 -3.85 -7.35 -11.16
C ARG A 112 -4.07 -5.91 -11.61
N VAL A 113 -5.08 -5.23 -11.07
CA VAL A 113 -5.35 -3.81 -11.31
C VAL A 113 -4.18 -2.95 -10.84
N ALA A 114 -3.73 -3.13 -9.59
CA ALA A 114 -2.61 -2.39 -9.03
C ALA A 114 -1.33 -2.57 -9.86
N ARG A 115 -1.05 -3.80 -10.29
CA ARG A 115 0.10 -4.14 -11.13
C ARG A 115 0.01 -3.47 -12.51
N ALA A 116 -1.14 -3.58 -13.20
CA ALA A 116 -1.34 -2.98 -14.52
C ALA A 116 -1.19 -1.46 -14.47
N LEU A 117 -1.81 -0.79 -13.49
CA LEU A 117 -1.67 0.66 -13.33
C LEU A 117 -0.22 1.07 -13.03
N SER A 118 0.51 0.28 -12.26
CA SER A 118 1.89 0.61 -11.87
C SER A 118 2.92 0.37 -12.97
N LEU A 119 2.74 -0.66 -13.81
CA LEU A 119 3.72 -1.07 -14.82
C LEU A 119 3.33 -0.63 -16.24
N GLU A 120 2.04 -0.68 -16.58
CA GLU A 120 1.54 -0.40 -17.92
C GLU A 120 0.90 0.98 -18.02
N HIS A 121 0.66 1.65 -16.87
CA HIS A 121 0.02 2.96 -16.75
C HIS A 121 -1.36 3.03 -17.42
N ARG A 122 -2.01 1.90 -17.55
CA ARG A 122 -3.34 1.75 -18.14
C ARG A 122 -4.04 0.51 -17.61
N LEU A 123 -5.36 0.50 -17.76
CA LEU A 123 -6.21 -0.64 -17.48
C LEU A 123 -6.94 -1.00 -18.78
N ASP A 124 -6.89 -2.26 -19.19
CA ASP A 124 -7.69 -2.70 -20.32
C ASP A 124 -9.16 -2.89 -19.94
N ASP A 125 -10.04 -2.87 -20.95
CA ASP A 125 -11.50 -2.94 -20.73
C ASP A 125 -11.96 -4.24 -20.07
N ALA A 126 -11.22 -5.34 -20.26
CA ALA A 126 -11.58 -6.65 -19.69
C ALA A 126 -11.31 -6.64 -18.18
N LEU A 127 -10.11 -6.22 -17.77
CA LEU A 127 -9.73 -6.12 -16.36
C LEU A 127 -10.55 -5.05 -15.63
N TYR A 128 -10.89 -3.94 -16.32
CA TYR A 128 -11.78 -2.92 -15.76
C TYR A 128 -13.16 -3.49 -15.43
N ARG A 129 -13.78 -4.23 -16.37
CA ARG A 129 -15.09 -4.87 -16.13
C ARG A 129 -15.02 -5.93 -15.04
N GLU A 130 -13.96 -6.71 -15.01
CA GLU A 130 -13.73 -7.69 -13.95
C GLU A 130 -13.66 -7.00 -12.58
N ALA A 131 -12.94 -5.88 -12.48
CA ALA A 131 -12.84 -5.09 -11.26
C ALA A 131 -14.19 -4.47 -10.83
N GLU A 132 -15.00 -3.98 -11.79
CA GLU A 132 -16.35 -3.49 -11.50
C GLU A 132 -17.25 -4.60 -10.94
N ASN A 133 -17.17 -5.82 -11.49
CA ASN A 133 -17.97 -6.96 -11.04
C ASN A 133 -17.54 -7.50 -9.67
N CYS A 134 -16.26 -7.43 -9.34
CA CYS A 134 -15.71 -7.85 -8.04
C CYS A 134 -15.89 -6.80 -6.94
N SER A 135 -16.10 -5.55 -7.30
CA SER A 135 -16.33 -4.46 -6.34
C SER A 135 -17.76 -4.52 -5.82
N ALA A 136 -17.94 -4.72 -4.52
CA ALA A 136 -19.23 -4.62 -3.83
C ALA A 136 -19.83 -3.20 -4.03
N PRO A 137 -21.07 -2.94 -3.61
CA PRO A 137 -21.96 -1.92 -4.18
C PRO A 137 -21.30 -0.58 -4.46
N ARG A 138 -21.67 0.04 -5.58
CA ARG A 138 -21.20 1.31 -6.16
C ARG A 138 -20.70 2.28 -5.09
N GLY A 139 -19.39 2.49 -5.00
CA GLY A 139 -18.72 3.40 -4.05
C GLY A 139 -17.39 2.90 -3.47
N SER A 140 -17.04 1.62 -3.60
CA SER A 140 -15.79 1.08 -3.04
C SER A 140 -14.67 0.99 -4.09
N TRP A 141 -14.27 2.14 -4.65
CA TRP A 141 -13.15 2.25 -5.60
C TRP A 141 -11.76 2.20 -4.95
N THR A 142 -11.68 1.75 -3.71
CA THR A 142 -10.44 1.73 -2.91
C THR A 142 -9.26 1.05 -3.61
N PRO A 143 -9.42 -0.10 -4.31
CA PRO A 143 -8.31 -0.73 -5.02
C PRO A 143 -7.71 0.12 -6.14
N LEU A 144 -8.46 1.08 -6.69
CA LEU A 144 -7.99 1.99 -7.74
C LEU A 144 -7.27 3.22 -7.19
N TYR A 145 -7.60 3.66 -5.98
CA TYR A 145 -6.97 4.84 -5.37
C TYR A 145 -5.61 4.52 -4.74
N LEU A 146 -5.46 3.33 -4.15
CA LEU A 146 -4.26 2.96 -3.43
C LEU A 146 -2.97 3.06 -4.29
N PRO A 147 -2.93 2.54 -5.53
CA PRO A 147 -1.75 2.68 -6.39
C PRO A 147 -1.37 4.13 -6.68
N VAL A 148 -2.35 5.00 -6.85
CA VAL A 148 -2.12 6.42 -7.17
C VAL A 148 -1.44 7.16 -6.02
N PHE A 149 -1.66 6.75 -4.76
CA PHE A 149 -1.14 7.43 -3.58
C PHE A 149 0.17 6.86 -3.05
N ILE A 150 0.49 5.62 -3.35
CA ILE A 150 1.77 5.02 -2.97
C ILE A 150 2.89 5.51 -3.92
N THR A 151 2.56 5.78 -5.17
CA THR A 151 3.49 6.24 -6.22
C THR A 151 4.28 7.51 -5.86
N PRO A 152 3.70 8.59 -5.27
CA PRO A 152 4.45 9.79 -4.94
C PRO A 152 5.50 9.64 -3.83
N CYS A 153 5.51 8.54 -3.11
CA CYS A 153 6.45 8.30 -2.02
C CYS A 153 7.77 7.67 -2.48
N VAL A 154 7.97 7.45 -3.77
CA VAL A 154 9.21 6.93 -4.33
C VAL A 154 10.13 8.10 -4.69
N PRO A 155 11.25 8.33 -3.99
CA PRO A 155 12.24 9.30 -4.45
C PRO A 155 12.88 8.78 -5.74
N SER A 156 12.90 9.61 -6.75
CA SER A 156 13.69 9.46 -7.98
C SER A 156 15.17 9.46 -7.69
#